data_f5f3dad2918b41aa4e7391dccd57cb66
#
_entry.id   f5f3dad2918b41aa4e7391dccd57cb66
#
_cell.length_a   1.000
_cell.length_b   1.000
_cell.length_c   1.000
_cell.angle_alpha   90.00
_cell.angle_beta   90.00
_cell.angle_gamma   90.00
#
_symmetry.space_group_name_H-M   'P 1'
#
loop_
_entity.id
_entity.type
_entity.pdbx_description
1 polymer ?
#
loop_
_entity_poly.entity_id
_entity_poly.type
_entity_poly.pdbx_seq_one_letter_code
_entity_poly.pdbx_strand_id
1 'polypeptide(L)'
;MDGFGLAEPGPGNAISQARTPCLDEVFATRPWTKLEASGEAVGLPAGQMGNSEVGHLNIGAGRVVFQELTRINRACADGSLAANPVLNEAFAAAARPGAALHLMGLVSDGGVHSSNEHLYALARAAKAAGASHIVVHCFMDGRDVPPRSGAGYLDELEGVLAELTDEGCTAEIGSISGRYYAMDRDNRWERVEQAWRAVVAAEPRADATAAEVMAASYAADVTDE
;
A
#
# COMPACT_ATOMS: atom_id res chain seq x y z
N MET A 1 12.55 8.01 -26.96
CA MET A 1 13.04 6.62 -26.84
C MET A 1 12.90 6.23 -25.39
N ASP A 2 12.13 5.24 -25.10
CA ASP A 2 12.01 4.67 -23.77
C ASP A 2 13.21 3.76 -23.46
N GLY A 3 13.71 3.75 -22.23
CA GLY A 3 14.87 2.97 -21.82
C GLY A 3 16.24 3.46 -22.33
N PHE A 4 16.28 4.57 -23.03
CA PHE A 4 17.54 5.16 -23.52
C PHE A 4 18.11 6.11 -22.46
N GLY A 5 18.93 5.56 -21.56
CA GLY A 5 19.58 6.33 -20.51
C GLY A 5 20.69 7.24 -21.05
N LEU A 6 20.92 8.34 -20.37
CA LEU A 6 21.99 9.29 -20.66
C LEU A 6 23.01 9.24 -19.51
N ALA A 7 24.23 8.81 -19.82
CA ALA A 7 25.34 8.75 -18.88
C ALA A 7 26.63 9.14 -19.57
N GLU A 8 27.65 9.52 -18.79
CA GLU A 8 28.98 9.79 -19.33
C GLU A 8 29.55 8.55 -20.06
N PRO A 9 30.33 8.76 -21.13
CA PRO A 9 31.01 7.67 -21.84
C PRO A 9 31.88 6.86 -20.88
N GLY A 10 31.83 5.53 -21.02
CA GLY A 10 32.65 4.66 -20.20
C GLY A 10 32.37 3.17 -20.44
N PRO A 11 33.15 2.27 -19.82
CA PRO A 11 33.03 0.83 -20.04
C PRO A 11 31.70 0.22 -19.62
N GLY A 12 30.96 0.89 -18.69
CA GLY A 12 29.60 0.50 -18.27
C GLY A 12 28.48 1.08 -19.13
N ASN A 13 28.76 1.98 -20.06
CA ASN A 13 27.77 2.60 -20.94
C ASN A 13 27.77 1.96 -22.32
N ALA A 14 26.94 0.96 -22.55
CA ALA A 14 26.85 0.24 -23.81
C ALA A 14 26.48 1.15 -24.99
N ILE A 15 25.69 2.20 -24.77
CA ILE A 15 25.31 3.17 -25.80
C ILE A 15 26.55 3.89 -26.33
N SER A 16 27.42 4.38 -25.44
CA SER A 16 28.63 5.09 -25.82
C SER A 16 29.69 4.22 -26.53
N GLN A 17 29.58 2.92 -26.39
CA GLN A 17 30.47 1.94 -27.03
C GLN A 17 29.91 1.39 -28.34
N ALA A 18 28.63 1.56 -28.58
CA ALA A 18 27.97 1.09 -29.78
C ALA A 18 28.30 2.02 -30.99
N ARG A 19 28.26 1.45 -32.17
CA ARG A 19 28.35 2.22 -33.40
C ARG A 19 26.99 2.73 -33.80
N THR A 20 26.69 4.00 -33.50
CA THR A 20 25.37 4.60 -33.65
C THR A 20 25.33 5.82 -34.58
N PRO A 21 25.84 5.75 -35.83
CA PRO A 21 26.04 6.92 -36.71
C PRO A 21 24.75 7.70 -36.98
N CYS A 22 23.60 7.04 -37.10
CA CYS A 22 22.32 7.72 -37.31
C CYS A 22 21.85 8.47 -36.03
N LEU A 23 22.02 7.87 -34.84
CA LEU A 23 21.67 8.53 -33.59
C LEU A 23 22.63 9.69 -33.31
N ASP A 24 23.91 9.51 -33.55
CA ASP A 24 24.93 10.55 -33.42
C ASP A 24 24.58 11.77 -34.28
N GLU A 25 24.20 11.55 -35.54
CA GLU A 25 23.74 12.61 -36.43
C GLU A 25 22.48 13.29 -35.94
N VAL A 26 21.48 12.51 -35.49
CA VAL A 26 20.22 13.04 -34.97
C VAL A 26 20.45 13.91 -33.72
N PHE A 27 21.26 13.44 -32.78
CA PHE A 27 21.57 14.21 -31.58
C PHE A 27 22.40 15.48 -31.88
N ALA A 28 23.25 15.45 -32.89
CA ALA A 28 24.05 16.60 -33.28
C ALA A 28 23.25 17.66 -34.07
N THR A 29 22.24 17.26 -34.86
CA THR A 29 21.61 18.13 -35.86
C THR A 29 20.13 18.44 -35.59
N ARG A 30 19.45 17.69 -34.75
CA ARG A 30 18.01 17.85 -34.47
C ARG A 30 17.75 18.35 -33.04
N PRO A 31 16.67 19.11 -32.85
CA PRO A 31 16.21 19.44 -31.48
C PRO A 31 15.85 18.18 -30.69
N TRP A 32 16.32 18.10 -29.47
CA TRP A 32 15.98 17.03 -28.54
C TRP A 32 15.90 17.55 -27.10
N THR A 33 15.26 16.78 -26.24
CA THR A 33 15.15 17.09 -24.81
C THR A 33 15.24 15.83 -23.99
N LYS A 34 15.47 15.99 -22.67
CA LYS A 34 15.45 14.90 -21.70
C LYS A 34 14.04 14.79 -21.11
N LEU A 35 13.62 13.59 -20.81
CA LEU A 35 12.43 13.29 -20.03
C LEU A 35 12.83 12.65 -18.72
N GLU A 36 12.20 13.05 -17.63
CA GLU A 36 12.28 12.32 -16.38
C GLU A 36 11.63 10.95 -16.55
N ALA A 37 12.30 9.89 -16.07
CA ALA A 37 11.89 8.51 -16.29
C ALA A 37 11.56 7.76 -14.97
N SER A 38 11.43 8.48 -13.86
CA SER A 38 11.19 7.87 -12.54
C SER A 38 10.26 8.73 -11.68
N GLY A 39 9.75 8.15 -10.61
CA GLY A 39 8.94 8.84 -9.62
C GLY A 39 7.68 9.48 -10.18
N GLU A 40 7.26 10.58 -9.61
CA GLU A 40 6.00 11.25 -9.96
C GLU A 40 5.95 11.76 -11.40
N ALA A 41 7.10 12.04 -12.01
CA ALA A 41 7.17 12.45 -13.41
C ALA A 41 6.63 11.39 -14.39
N VAL A 42 6.60 10.13 -13.98
CA VAL A 42 6.01 9.01 -14.74
C VAL A 42 4.82 8.37 -14.02
N GLY A 43 4.28 9.03 -13.02
CA GLY A 43 3.08 8.58 -12.31
C GLY A 43 3.32 7.54 -11.22
N LEU A 44 4.57 7.29 -10.84
CA LEU A 44 4.97 6.41 -9.74
C LEU A 44 5.16 7.20 -8.43
N PRO A 45 5.20 6.55 -7.27
CA PRO A 45 5.61 7.20 -6.03
C PRO A 45 6.98 7.87 -6.13
N ALA A 46 7.20 8.93 -5.35
CA ALA A 46 8.47 9.64 -5.30
C ALA A 46 9.64 8.67 -4.99
N GLY A 47 10.75 8.80 -5.72
CA GLY A 47 11.93 7.96 -5.56
C GLY A 47 11.85 6.57 -6.18
N GLN A 48 10.71 6.14 -6.68
CA GLN A 48 10.57 4.84 -7.33
C GLN A 48 11.16 4.89 -8.75
N MET A 49 11.98 3.88 -9.09
CA MET A 49 12.53 3.73 -10.43
C MET A 49 11.42 3.47 -11.45
N GLY A 50 11.49 4.13 -12.60
CA GLY A 50 10.59 3.87 -13.73
C GLY A 50 10.78 2.49 -14.33
N ASN A 51 9.81 2.10 -15.14
CA ASN A 51 9.83 0.87 -15.92
C ASN A 51 9.23 1.09 -17.30
N SER A 52 9.34 0.09 -18.17
CA SER A 52 8.88 0.17 -19.55
C SER A 52 7.37 0.38 -19.67
N GLU A 53 6.59 -0.18 -18.78
CA GLU A 53 5.13 -0.04 -18.79
C GLU A 53 4.70 1.41 -18.60
N VAL A 54 5.17 2.06 -17.52
CA VAL A 54 4.82 3.46 -17.27
C VAL A 54 5.44 4.40 -18.29
N GLY A 55 6.66 4.12 -18.79
CA GLY A 55 7.30 4.92 -19.83
C GLY A 55 6.48 4.94 -21.12
N HIS A 56 6.13 3.79 -21.65
CA HIS A 56 5.30 3.67 -22.84
C HIS A 56 3.88 4.24 -22.65
N LEU A 57 3.29 4.00 -21.47
CA LEU A 57 1.97 4.53 -21.16
C LEU A 57 1.95 6.06 -21.19
N ASN A 58 2.93 6.72 -20.56
CA ASN A 58 3.02 8.18 -20.55
C ASN A 58 3.31 8.77 -21.93
N ILE A 59 4.20 8.15 -22.70
CA ILE A 59 4.50 8.56 -24.09
C ILE A 59 3.25 8.43 -24.94
N GLY A 60 2.54 7.30 -24.86
CA GLY A 60 1.33 7.05 -25.64
C GLY A 60 0.16 7.95 -25.25
N ALA A 61 0.02 8.26 -23.97
CA ALA A 61 -1.03 9.14 -23.47
C ALA A 61 -0.74 10.63 -23.69
N GLY A 62 0.51 11.01 -23.94
CA GLY A 62 0.95 12.41 -24.06
C GLY A 62 0.79 13.20 -22.75
N ARG A 63 0.71 12.55 -21.61
CA ARG A 63 0.57 13.14 -20.28
C ARG A 63 1.04 12.16 -19.21
N VAL A 64 1.28 12.65 -18.00
CA VAL A 64 1.54 11.78 -16.84
C VAL A 64 0.27 11.00 -16.49
N VAL A 65 0.38 9.67 -16.44
CA VAL A 65 -0.68 8.76 -15.99
C VAL A 65 -0.27 8.23 -14.62
N PHE A 66 -0.88 8.76 -13.58
CA PHE A 66 -0.60 8.33 -12.22
C PHE A 66 -1.09 6.90 -11.99
N GLN A 67 -0.21 6.06 -11.46
CA GLN A 67 -0.52 4.70 -11.04
C GLN A 67 -1.43 4.72 -9.79
N GLU A 68 -2.14 3.62 -9.52
CA GLU A 68 -3.16 3.57 -8.46
C GLU A 68 -2.59 3.97 -7.09
N LEU A 69 -1.43 3.42 -6.70
CA LEU A 69 -0.77 3.79 -5.44
C LEU A 69 -0.54 5.30 -5.34
N THR A 70 0.02 5.91 -6.39
CA THR A 70 0.29 7.35 -6.43
C THR A 70 -1.02 8.16 -6.39
N ARG A 71 -2.07 7.71 -7.07
CA ARG A 71 -3.39 8.36 -7.06
C ARG A 71 -3.99 8.37 -5.67
N ILE A 72 -3.92 7.24 -4.95
CA ILE A 72 -4.45 7.14 -3.60
C ILE A 72 -3.59 7.93 -2.63
N ASN A 73 -2.25 7.86 -2.74
CA ASN A 73 -1.34 8.69 -1.93
C ASN A 73 -1.70 10.18 -2.03
N ARG A 74 -1.93 10.66 -3.26
CA ARG A 74 -2.33 12.06 -3.48
C ARG A 74 -3.70 12.38 -2.89
N ALA A 75 -4.66 11.47 -3.05
CA ALA A 75 -6.00 11.64 -2.48
C ALA A 75 -6.00 11.66 -0.95
N CYS A 76 -5.08 10.91 -0.32
CA CYS A 76 -4.84 10.99 1.13
C CYS A 76 -4.23 12.34 1.51
N ALA A 77 -3.21 12.79 0.76
CA ALA A 77 -2.47 14.01 1.07
C ALA A 77 -3.30 15.29 0.87
N ASP A 78 -4.14 15.36 -0.17
CA ASP A 78 -4.98 16.53 -0.48
C ASP A 78 -6.38 16.47 0.16
N GLY A 79 -6.70 15.38 0.88
CA GLY A 79 -7.98 15.18 1.56
C GLY A 79 -9.13 14.78 0.63
N SER A 80 -8.92 14.62 -0.67
CA SER A 80 -9.97 14.23 -1.61
C SER A 80 -10.48 12.81 -1.40
N LEU A 81 -9.69 11.95 -0.70
CA LEU A 81 -10.13 10.63 -0.27
C LEU A 81 -11.43 10.72 0.58
N ALA A 82 -11.47 11.64 1.54
CA ALA A 82 -12.63 11.86 2.40
C ALA A 82 -13.86 12.41 1.64
N ALA A 83 -13.66 12.98 0.44
CA ALA A 83 -14.73 13.46 -0.41
C ALA A 83 -15.26 12.40 -1.41
N ASN A 84 -14.69 11.19 -1.42
CA ASN A 84 -15.12 10.12 -2.31
C ASN A 84 -16.55 9.68 -1.96
N PRO A 85 -17.52 9.74 -2.91
CA PRO A 85 -18.93 9.48 -2.63
C PRO A 85 -19.20 8.03 -2.18
N VAL A 86 -18.44 7.05 -2.71
CA VAL A 86 -18.59 5.64 -2.35
C VAL A 86 -18.11 5.39 -0.92
N LEU A 87 -16.97 6.00 -0.53
CA LEU A 87 -16.48 5.90 0.84
C LEU A 87 -17.44 6.61 1.82
N ASN A 88 -17.96 7.77 1.45
CA ASN A 88 -18.92 8.49 2.29
C ASN A 88 -20.22 7.71 2.51
N GLU A 89 -20.68 6.93 1.51
CA GLU A 89 -21.83 6.04 1.68
C GLU A 89 -21.53 4.93 2.71
N ALA A 90 -20.35 4.33 2.67
CA ALA A 90 -19.91 3.33 3.65
C ALA A 90 -19.74 3.96 5.05
N PHE A 91 -19.12 5.13 5.15
CA PHE A 91 -18.96 5.84 6.42
C PHE A 91 -20.31 6.23 7.04
N ALA A 92 -21.26 6.71 6.23
CA ALA A 92 -22.62 7.01 6.69
C ALA A 92 -23.35 5.75 7.18
N ALA A 93 -23.10 4.59 6.58
CA ALA A 93 -23.64 3.33 7.07
C ALA A 93 -23.03 2.94 8.43
N ALA A 94 -21.73 3.16 8.62
CA ALA A 94 -21.01 2.88 9.86
C ALA A 94 -21.31 3.88 10.98
N ALA A 95 -21.80 5.07 10.65
CA ALA A 95 -22.21 6.08 11.63
C ALA A 95 -23.57 5.78 12.30
N ARG A 96 -24.29 4.74 11.87
CA ARG A 96 -25.56 4.35 12.49
C ARG A 96 -25.34 3.75 13.88
N PRO A 97 -26.27 3.94 14.83
CA PRO A 97 -26.16 3.34 16.15
C PRO A 97 -25.97 1.81 16.10
N GLY A 98 -24.94 1.30 16.76
CA GLY A 98 -24.60 -0.12 16.82
C GLY A 98 -23.94 -0.69 15.58
N ALA A 99 -23.62 0.14 14.57
CA ALA A 99 -22.83 -0.28 13.41
C ALA A 99 -21.33 -0.13 13.69
N ALA A 100 -20.51 -0.90 12.97
CA ALA A 100 -19.07 -0.79 12.97
C ALA A 100 -18.55 -0.71 11.52
N LEU A 101 -17.47 0.03 11.32
CA LEU A 101 -16.69 -0.02 10.09
C LEU A 101 -15.57 -1.05 10.24
N HIS A 102 -15.56 -2.04 9.38
CA HIS A 102 -14.49 -3.01 9.32
C HIS A 102 -13.54 -2.66 8.16
N LEU A 103 -12.27 -2.44 8.47
CA LEU A 103 -11.19 -2.24 7.51
C LEU A 103 -10.32 -3.48 7.49
N MET A 104 -9.97 -3.99 6.32
CA MET A 104 -9.12 -5.18 6.21
C MET A 104 -8.12 -5.04 5.06
N GLY A 105 -6.93 -5.55 5.25
CA GLY A 105 -5.86 -5.52 4.26
C GLY A 105 -4.49 -5.74 4.88
N LEU A 106 -3.46 -5.71 4.03
CA LEU A 106 -2.08 -5.76 4.48
C LEU A 106 -1.72 -4.51 5.28
N VAL A 107 -1.08 -4.72 6.43
CA VAL A 107 -0.56 -3.65 7.28
C VAL A 107 0.96 -3.60 7.13
N SER A 108 1.41 -2.87 6.15
CA SER A 108 2.82 -2.61 5.87
C SER A 108 2.99 -1.35 5.01
N ASP A 109 4.21 -0.88 4.87
CA ASP A 109 4.62 0.20 3.98
C ASP A 109 5.08 -0.30 2.59
N GLY A 110 4.99 -1.59 2.32
CA GLY A 110 5.48 -2.23 1.09
C GLY A 110 4.88 -1.65 -0.20
N GLY A 111 3.65 -1.15 -0.16
CA GLY A 111 3.03 -0.42 -1.26
C GLY A 111 2.73 -1.25 -2.51
N VAL A 112 2.77 -2.58 -2.41
CA VAL A 112 2.51 -3.49 -3.55
C VAL A 112 1.01 -3.80 -3.65
N HIS A 113 0.38 -4.20 -2.56
CA HIS A 113 -1.04 -4.54 -2.50
C HIS A 113 -1.83 -3.61 -1.61
N SER A 114 -1.16 -2.94 -0.67
CA SER A 114 -1.73 -2.07 0.33
C SER A 114 -0.69 -1.06 0.81
N SER A 115 -1.12 -0.06 1.55
CA SER A 115 -0.26 0.88 2.27
C SER A 115 -0.93 1.23 3.60
N ASN A 116 -0.17 1.16 4.70
CA ASN A 116 -0.62 1.54 6.03
C ASN A 116 -1.10 3.00 6.07
N GLU A 117 -0.46 3.92 5.34
CA GLU A 117 -0.90 5.33 5.23
C GLU A 117 -2.33 5.46 4.68
N HIS A 118 -2.71 4.60 3.72
CA HIS A 118 -4.08 4.58 3.20
C HIS A 118 -5.07 4.09 4.25
N LEU A 119 -4.70 3.08 5.03
CA LEU A 119 -5.51 2.57 6.14
C LEU A 119 -5.73 3.68 7.19
N TYR A 120 -4.67 4.39 7.57
CA TYR A 120 -4.74 5.48 8.55
C TYR A 120 -5.62 6.63 8.05
N ALA A 121 -5.49 7.00 6.77
CA ALA A 121 -6.33 8.03 6.16
C ALA A 121 -7.80 7.61 6.12
N LEU A 122 -8.12 6.35 5.80
CA LEU A 122 -9.48 5.82 5.81
C LEU A 122 -10.09 5.82 7.22
N ALA A 123 -9.34 5.38 8.23
CA ALA A 123 -9.79 5.37 9.61
C ALA A 123 -10.08 6.79 10.14
N ARG A 124 -9.19 7.75 9.86
CA ARG A 124 -9.39 9.16 10.20
C ARG A 124 -10.61 9.76 9.49
N ALA A 125 -10.77 9.48 8.19
CA ALA A 125 -11.91 9.95 7.42
C ALA A 125 -13.24 9.37 7.93
N ALA A 126 -13.27 8.10 8.30
CA ALA A 126 -14.43 7.43 8.86
C ALA A 126 -14.85 8.04 10.20
N LYS A 127 -13.91 8.28 11.12
CA LYS A 127 -14.17 8.98 12.39
C LYS A 127 -14.74 10.38 12.13
N ALA A 128 -14.10 11.14 11.23
CA ALA A 128 -14.56 12.49 10.87
C ALA A 128 -15.99 12.49 10.29
N ALA A 129 -16.38 11.40 9.61
CA ALA A 129 -17.73 11.21 9.09
C ALA A 129 -18.73 10.65 10.12
N GLY A 130 -18.31 10.44 11.37
CA GLY A 130 -19.18 10.05 12.49
C GLY A 130 -19.24 8.55 12.78
N ALA A 131 -18.34 7.73 12.23
CA ALA A 131 -18.23 6.34 12.62
C ALA A 131 -17.85 6.24 14.11
N SER A 132 -18.66 5.51 14.88
CA SER A 132 -18.47 5.35 16.33
C SER A 132 -17.71 4.08 16.72
N HIS A 133 -17.52 3.16 15.77
CA HIS A 133 -16.74 1.94 15.99
C HIS A 133 -15.98 1.58 14.72
N ILE A 134 -14.64 1.51 14.82
CA ILE A 134 -13.74 1.16 13.71
C ILE A 134 -12.94 -0.07 14.13
N VAL A 135 -13.02 -1.13 13.34
CA VAL A 135 -12.34 -2.40 13.58
C VAL A 135 -11.38 -2.69 12.43
N VAL A 136 -10.11 -2.92 12.74
CA VAL A 136 -9.09 -3.25 11.74
C VAL A 136 -8.76 -4.74 11.80
N HIS A 137 -8.89 -5.41 10.67
CA HIS A 137 -8.44 -6.79 10.47
C HIS A 137 -7.09 -6.76 9.77
N CYS A 138 -6.04 -6.97 10.52
CA CYS A 138 -4.65 -6.85 10.05
C CYS A 138 -4.22 -8.12 9.32
N PHE A 139 -3.87 -7.98 8.05
CA PHE A 139 -3.15 -9.02 7.34
C PHE A 139 -1.67 -8.69 7.39
N MET A 140 -0.88 -9.61 7.98
CA MET A 140 0.56 -9.41 8.11
C MET A 140 1.26 -9.78 6.82
N ASP A 141 2.26 -8.98 6.44
CA ASP A 141 2.89 -9.06 5.12
C ASP A 141 4.05 -10.08 5.09
N GLY A 142 5.21 -9.74 5.61
CA GLY A 142 6.39 -10.58 5.67
C GLY A 142 6.99 -11.01 4.32
N ARG A 143 6.42 -10.56 3.20
CA ARG A 143 6.83 -10.90 1.85
C ARG A 143 7.28 -9.69 1.02
N ASP A 144 6.51 -8.62 1.03
CA ASP A 144 6.86 -7.37 0.34
C ASP A 144 7.70 -6.47 1.26
N VAL A 145 7.76 -6.82 2.55
CA VAL A 145 8.59 -6.24 3.61
C VAL A 145 9.30 -7.36 4.39
N PRO A 146 10.29 -7.05 5.26
CA PRO A 146 11.01 -8.09 6.02
C PRO A 146 10.07 -9.01 6.83
N PRO A 147 10.39 -10.32 6.94
CA PRO A 147 9.48 -11.34 7.47
C PRO A 147 9.10 -11.20 8.97
N ARG A 148 9.71 -10.27 9.70
CA ARG A 148 9.45 -10.01 11.13
C ARG A 148 9.36 -8.52 11.43
N SER A 149 8.87 -7.74 10.48
CA SER A 149 8.65 -6.30 10.64
C SER A 149 7.23 -5.95 11.13
N GLY A 150 6.33 -6.92 11.12
CA GLY A 150 4.91 -6.73 11.40
C GLY A 150 4.60 -6.18 12.78
N ALA A 151 5.38 -6.56 13.81
CA ALA A 151 5.21 -6.01 15.15
C ALA A 151 5.36 -4.47 15.18
N GLY A 152 6.31 -3.92 14.42
CA GLY A 152 6.48 -2.47 14.31
C GLY A 152 5.31 -1.77 13.63
N TYR A 153 4.74 -2.38 12.59
CA TYR A 153 3.57 -1.84 11.91
C TYR A 153 2.31 -1.89 12.77
N LEU A 154 2.17 -2.94 13.61
CA LEU A 154 1.04 -3.01 14.55
C LEU A 154 1.18 -1.99 15.68
N ASP A 155 2.38 -1.76 16.20
CA ASP A 155 2.64 -0.72 17.21
C ASP A 155 2.29 0.68 16.67
N GLU A 156 2.67 0.98 15.43
CA GLU A 156 2.29 2.22 14.74
C GLU A 156 0.77 2.33 14.56
N LEU A 157 0.12 1.26 14.11
CA LEU A 157 -1.32 1.21 13.95
C LEU A 157 -2.05 1.41 15.30
N GLU A 158 -1.62 0.74 16.36
CA GLU A 158 -2.18 0.92 17.71
C GLU A 158 -2.08 2.38 18.16
N GLY A 159 -0.96 3.06 17.86
CA GLY A 159 -0.81 4.50 18.10
C GLY A 159 -1.88 5.32 17.37
N VAL A 160 -2.10 5.06 16.09
CA VAL A 160 -3.14 5.74 15.30
C VAL A 160 -4.54 5.43 15.82
N LEU A 161 -4.84 4.18 16.17
CA LEU A 161 -6.15 3.79 16.71
C LEU A 161 -6.41 4.43 18.09
N ALA A 162 -5.38 4.56 18.92
CA ALA A 162 -5.47 5.27 20.20
C ALA A 162 -5.81 6.76 20.02
N GLU A 163 -5.21 7.43 19.02
CA GLU A 163 -5.58 8.82 18.68
C GLU A 163 -7.04 8.95 18.20
N LEU A 164 -7.60 7.91 17.61
CA LEU A 164 -8.97 7.90 17.12
C LEU A 164 -9.99 7.55 18.22
N THR A 165 -9.55 6.91 19.28
CA THR A 165 -10.44 6.48 20.38
C THR A 165 -10.71 7.64 21.34
N ASP A 166 -11.99 7.96 21.54
CA ASP A 166 -12.49 8.96 22.50
C ASP A 166 -13.90 8.60 22.98
N GLU A 167 -14.61 9.53 23.64
CA GLU A 167 -15.98 9.31 24.12
C GLU A 167 -17.00 8.99 23.02
N GLY A 168 -16.71 9.35 21.78
CA GLY A 168 -17.61 9.18 20.62
C GLY A 168 -17.19 8.07 19.64
N CYS A 169 -15.97 7.54 19.75
CA CYS A 169 -15.43 6.55 18.83
C CYS A 169 -14.51 5.55 19.55
N THR A 170 -14.72 4.27 19.29
CA THR A 170 -13.78 3.19 19.62
C THR A 170 -13.11 2.71 18.35
N ALA A 171 -11.78 2.66 18.34
CA ALA A 171 -11.01 2.13 17.23
C ALA A 171 -10.04 1.06 17.74
N GLU A 172 -10.09 -0.15 17.16
CA GLU A 172 -9.36 -1.30 17.68
C GLU A 172 -8.91 -2.27 16.59
N ILE A 173 -7.93 -3.11 16.90
CA ILE A 173 -7.55 -4.27 16.10
C ILE A 173 -8.51 -5.42 16.43
N GLY A 174 -9.24 -5.90 15.44
CA GLY A 174 -10.19 -7.00 15.59
C GLY A 174 -9.60 -8.37 15.33
N SER A 175 -8.62 -8.48 14.43
CA SER A 175 -7.91 -9.74 14.16
C SER A 175 -6.55 -9.50 13.52
N ILE A 176 -5.66 -10.48 13.70
CA ILE A 176 -4.34 -10.53 13.09
C ILE A 176 -4.22 -11.89 12.37
N SER A 177 -3.83 -11.87 11.10
CA SER A 177 -3.64 -13.07 10.27
C SER A 177 -2.52 -12.85 9.28
N GLY A 178 -1.68 -13.85 9.03
CA GLY A 178 -0.69 -13.76 7.95
C GLY A 178 -1.35 -13.76 6.56
N ARG A 179 -0.73 -13.11 5.61
CA ARG A 179 -1.20 -13.08 4.20
C ARG A 179 -1.23 -14.45 3.55
N TYR A 180 -0.43 -15.39 4.02
CA TYR A 180 -0.43 -16.78 3.56
C TYR A 180 -1.81 -17.42 3.68
N TYR A 181 -2.58 -17.00 4.68
CA TYR A 181 -3.95 -17.44 4.93
C TYR A 181 -4.98 -16.50 4.31
N ALA A 182 -4.84 -15.21 4.57
CA ALA A 182 -5.84 -14.22 4.18
C ALA A 182 -5.84 -13.89 2.68
N MET A 183 -4.73 -14.11 1.99
CA MET A 183 -4.55 -13.76 0.59
C MET A 183 -4.15 -14.98 -0.26
N ASP A 184 -4.59 -16.19 0.12
CA ASP A 184 -4.34 -17.39 -0.67
C ASP A 184 -4.94 -17.24 -2.08
N ARG A 185 -4.16 -17.57 -3.08
CA ARG A 185 -4.53 -17.57 -4.50
C ARG A 185 -4.27 -18.92 -5.19
N ASP A 186 -3.98 -19.94 -4.37
CA ASP A 186 -3.65 -21.29 -4.83
C ASP A 186 -4.82 -22.28 -4.65
N ASN A 187 -6.03 -21.73 -4.30
CA ASN A 187 -7.24 -22.49 -3.98
C ASN A 187 -7.05 -23.47 -2.79
N ARG A 188 -6.24 -23.05 -1.82
CA ARG A 188 -6.03 -23.76 -0.57
C ARG A 188 -7.10 -23.34 0.44
N TRP A 189 -8.29 -23.90 0.30
CA TRP A 189 -9.45 -23.49 1.09
C TRP A 189 -9.25 -23.65 2.59
N GLU A 190 -8.43 -24.61 3.03
CA GLU A 190 -8.03 -24.81 4.41
C GLU A 190 -7.23 -23.63 4.99
N ARG A 191 -6.54 -22.82 4.14
CA ARG A 191 -5.88 -21.59 4.54
C ARG A 191 -6.90 -20.45 4.64
N VAL A 192 -7.71 -20.29 3.60
CA VAL A 192 -8.76 -19.27 3.55
C VAL A 192 -9.71 -19.41 4.73
N GLU A 193 -10.07 -20.64 5.11
CA GLU A 193 -10.93 -20.92 6.26
C GLU A 193 -10.35 -20.35 7.56
N GLN A 194 -9.04 -20.46 7.79
CA GLN A 194 -8.43 -19.94 9.02
C GLN A 194 -8.56 -18.41 9.12
N ALA A 195 -8.26 -17.69 8.03
CA ALA A 195 -8.44 -16.23 8.01
C ALA A 195 -9.92 -15.85 8.11
N TRP A 196 -10.81 -16.58 7.44
CA TRP A 196 -12.25 -16.38 7.54
C TRP A 196 -12.76 -16.56 8.98
N ARG A 197 -12.30 -17.62 9.67
CA ARG A 197 -12.65 -17.86 11.08
C ARG A 197 -12.19 -16.74 11.99
N ALA A 198 -10.98 -16.23 11.78
CA ALA A 198 -10.47 -15.10 12.56
C ALA A 198 -11.32 -13.83 12.35
N VAL A 199 -11.67 -13.51 11.10
CA VAL A 199 -12.40 -12.27 10.76
C VAL A 199 -13.90 -12.38 11.08
N VAL A 200 -14.54 -13.52 10.75
CA VAL A 200 -16.01 -13.66 10.79
C VAL A 200 -16.48 -14.36 12.06
N ALA A 201 -15.79 -15.42 12.48
CA ALA A 201 -16.17 -16.19 13.67
C ALA A 201 -15.48 -15.70 14.95
N ALA A 202 -14.46 -14.82 14.84
CA ALA A 202 -13.59 -14.41 15.93
C ALA A 202 -12.93 -15.61 16.63
N GLU A 203 -12.37 -16.53 15.84
CA GLU A 203 -11.74 -17.77 16.29
C GLU A 203 -10.36 -17.99 15.61
N PRO A 204 -9.31 -18.38 16.39
CA PRO A 204 -9.31 -18.49 17.85
C PRO A 204 -9.33 -17.11 18.52
N ARG A 205 -9.89 -16.99 19.71
CA ARG A 205 -9.78 -15.78 20.52
C ARG A 205 -8.48 -15.79 21.30
N ALA A 206 -7.80 -14.65 21.30
CA ALA A 206 -6.65 -14.37 22.15
C ALA A 206 -7.07 -13.31 23.20
N ASP A 207 -6.85 -13.60 24.47
CA ASP A 207 -6.94 -12.61 25.55
C ASP A 207 -5.53 -12.01 25.75
N ALA A 208 -5.05 -11.33 24.70
CA ALA A 208 -3.69 -10.80 24.61
C ALA A 208 -3.67 -9.56 23.70
N THR A 209 -2.72 -8.68 23.93
CA THR A 209 -2.46 -7.53 23.06
C THR A 209 -1.86 -7.96 21.71
N ALA A 210 -1.93 -7.09 20.71
CA ALA A 210 -1.31 -7.37 19.41
C ALA A 210 0.21 -7.62 19.54
N ALA A 211 0.89 -6.85 20.41
CA ALA A 211 2.31 -7.03 20.69
C ALA A 211 2.62 -8.41 21.30
N GLU A 212 1.80 -8.88 22.25
CA GLU A 212 1.97 -10.21 22.87
C GLU A 212 1.73 -11.34 21.87
N VAL A 213 0.72 -11.19 20.99
CA VAL A 213 0.44 -12.16 19.91
C VAL A 213 1.63 -12.27 18.97
N MET A 214 2.18 -11.14 18.51
CA MET A 214 3.34 -11.13 17.62
C MET A 214 4.60 -11.68 18.31
N ALA A 215 4.83 -11.32 19.56
CA ALA A 215 5.96 -11.85 20.32
C ALA A 215 5.89 -13.38 20.48
N ALA A 216 4.71 -13.92 20.77
CA ALA A 216 4.49 -15.36 20.85
C ALA A 216 4.71 -16.07 19.51
N SER A 217 4.23 -15.50 18.41
CA SER A 217 4.45 -15.98 17.05
C SER A 217 5.93 -16.07 16.72
N TYR A 218 6.67 -14.99 16.95
CA TYR A 218 8.11 -14.94 16.67
C TYR A 218 8.93 -15.87 17.57
N ALA A 219 8.52 -16.05 18.83
CA ALA A 219 9.14 -17.01 19.74
C ALA A 219 8.92 -18.48 19.29
N ALA A 220 7.82 -18.75 18.59
CA ALA A 220 7.52 -20.04 17.96
C ALA A 220 8.14 -20.21 16.57
N ASP A 221 9.02 -19.28 16.14
CA ASP A 221 9.64 -19.23 14.81
C ASP A 221 8.62 -19.07 13.65
N VAL A 222 7.44 -18.54 13.93
CA VAL A 222 6.44 -18.16 12.94
C VAL A 222 6.70 -16.72 12.52
N THR A 223 6.71 -16.47 11.21
CA THR A 223 6.90 -15.14 10.60
C THR A 223 5.57 -14.42 10.40
N ASP A 224 5.63 -13.22 9.83
CA ASP A 224 4.45 -12.39 9.53
C ASP A 224 3.54 -13.02 8.44
N GLU A 225 4.14 -13.73 7.47
CA GLU A 225 3.45 -14.30 6.30
C GLU A 225 2.43 -15.39 6.65
#